data_190916ccd1b0be3aac1272c74dd9ac88
#
_entry.id   190916ccd1b0be3aac1272c74dd9ac88
#
_cell.length_a   1.000
_cell.length_b   1.000
_cell.length_c   1.000
_cell.angle_alpha   90.00
_cell.angle_beta   90.00
_cell.angle_gamma   90.00
#
_symmetry.space_group_name_H-M   'P 1'
#
loop_
_entity.id
_entity.type
_entity.pdbx_description
1 polymer ?
#
loop_
_entity_poly.entity_id
_entity_poly.type
_entity_poly.pdbx_seq_one_letter_code
_entity_poly.pdbx_strand_id
1 'polypeptide(L)'
;MKIPAFLLLLLVLTAFAPKPKLTPTKLASGLTVGVPAGFAPLPDDGIAVKYPSPRKPLAVFSNPSGRVDFSVALRPTTFESFDYGVLIKIYKSSIQRLYSKVDFIKEDIRTVNGRDYMYFEFISTVTDARRGSQLAPIKKYQTVQYAIQGSQLFVFTFVAPAEEQAQWQPTAQAVMDAIVMK
;
A
#
# COMPACT_ATOMS: atom_id res chain seq x y z
N MET A 1 1.97 -61.86 13.37
CA MET A 1 2.73 -60.73 12.79
C MET A 1 2.08 -59.44 13.25
N LYS A 2 2.71 -58.68 14.15
CA LYS A 2 2.21 -57.38 14.66
C LYS A 2 2.91 -56.28 13.93
N ILE A 3 2.18 -55.47 13.17
CA ILE A 3 2.68 -54.30 12.47
C ILE A 3 2.63 -53.12 13.44
N PRO A 4 3.75 -52.43 13.77
CA PRO A 4 3.71 -51.24 14.60
C PRO A 4 3.23 -50.07 13.75
N ALA A 5 2.17 -49.42 14.17
CA ALA A 5 1.71 -48.17 13.61
C ALA A 5 2.68 -47.06 13.95
N PHE A 6 3.48 -46.64 12.98
CA PHE A 6 4.35 -45.47 13.07
C PHE A 6 3.47 -44.22 12.83
N LEU A 7 3.07 -43.60 13.93
CA LEU A 7 2.30 -42.34 13.90
C LEU A 7 3.24 -41.21 13.47
N LEU A 8 3.21 -40.84 12.18
CA LEU A 8 3.98 -39.73 11.65
C LEU A 8 3.30 -38.42 12.12
N LEU A 9 3.78 -37.90 13.24
CA LEU A 9 3.37 -36.57 13.75
C LEU A 9 3.98 -35.51 12.85
N LEU A 10 3.21 -35.05 11.84
CA LEU A 10 3.59 -33.94 10.99
C LEU A 10 3.47 -32.64 11.81
N LEU A 11 4.58 -32.21 12.42
CA LEU A 11 4.68 -30.94 13.11
C LEU A 11 4.63 -29.82 12.05
N VAL A 12 3.45 -29.27 11.80
CA VAL A 12 3.28 -28.07 10.98
C VAL A 12 3.86 -26.90 11.79
N LEU A 13 5.16 -26.62 11.59
CA LEU A 13 5.78 -25.38 12.04
C LEU A 13 5.14 -24.23 11.24
N THR A 14 4.06 -23.65 11.74
CA THR A 14 3.61 -22.34 11.31
C THR A 14 4.66 -21.33 11.74
N ALA A 15 5.58 -21.01 10.86
CA ALA A 15 6.54 -19.94 11.07
C ALA A 15 5.72 -18.63 11.20
N PHE A 16 5.47 -18.19 12.42
CA PHE A 16 4.97 -16.86 12.70
C PHE A 16 6.05 -15.88 12.25
N ALA A 17 5.89 -15.31 11.04
CA ALA A 17 6.73 -14.21 10.64
C ALA A 17 6.61 -13.10 11.69
N PRO A 18 7.72 -12.56 12.23
CA PRO A 18 7.67 -11.53 13.25
C PRO A 18 6.89 -10.33 12.71
N LYS A 19 5.98 -9.79 13.53
CA LYS A 19 5.20 -8.60 13.15
C LYS A 19 6.15 -7.46 12.79
N PRO A 20 5.93 -6.76 11.67
CA PRO A 20 6.76 -5.61 11.28
C PRO A 20 6.79 -4.56 12.39
N LYS A 21 7.99 -4.07 12.71
CA LYS A 21 8.17 -3.00 13.70
C LYS A 21 7.81 -1.67 13.04
N LEU A 22 6.78 -0.99 13.58
CA LEU A 22 6.33 0.31 13.11
C LEU A 22 6.57 1.38 14.18
N THR A 23 6.95 2.58 13.76
CA THR A 23 7.07 3.77 14.63
C THR A 23 5.88 4.68 14.37
N PRO A 24 5.01 4.94 15.38
CA PRO A 24 3.91 5.89 15.24
C PRO A 24 4.44 7.29 14.94
N THR A 25 4.04 7.87 13.83
CA THR A 25 4.46 9.19 13.36
C THR A 25 3.24 10.07 13.17
N LYS A 26 3.18 11.19 13.89
CA LYS A 26 2.12 12.20 13.75
C LYS A 26 2.39 13.03 12.51
N LEU A 27 1.41 13.12 11.63
CA LEU A 27 1.36 14.03 10.49
C LEU A 27 0.41 15.20 10.78
N ALA A 28 0.30 16.15 9.88
CA ALA A 28 -0.62 17.27 10.04
C ALA A 28 -2.08 16.79 10.22
N SER A 29 -2.92 17.62 10.89
CA SER A 29 -4.37 17.42 10.98
C SER A 29 -4.86 16.18 11.74
N GLY A 30 -4.18 15.79 12.83
CA GLY A 30 -4.63 14.68 13.68
C GLY A 30 -4.44 13.30 13.11
N LEU A 31 -3.71 13.17 11.99
CA LEU A 31 -3.35 11.92 11.38
C LEU A 31 -2.08 11.32 12.01
N THR A 32 -2.15 10.06 12.41
CA THR A 32 -0.99 9.27 12.85
C THR A 32 -0.86 8.06 11.94
N VAL A 33 0.35 7.76 11.49
CA VAL A 33 0.68 6.61 10.64
C VAL A 33 1.80 5.77 11.26
N GLY A 34 1.81 4.49 11.00
CA GLY A 34 2.90 3.60 11.38
C GLY A 34 4.00 3.60 10.31
N VAL A 35 5.16 4.16 10.60
CA VAL A 35 6.31 4.16 9.69
C VAL A 35 7.16 2.92 9.93
N PRO A 36 7.48 2.10 8.91
CA PRO A 36 8.32 0.91 9.08
C PRO A 36 9.71 1.26 9.60
N ALA A 37 10.26 0.38 10.44
CA ALA A 37 11.62 0.54 10.93
C ALA A 37 12.62 0.65 9.77
N GLY A 38 13.54 1.61 9.84
CA GLY A 38 14.53 1.88 8.79
C GLY A 38 14.05 2.77 7.65
N PHE A 39 12.75 3.15 7.60
CA PHE A 39 12.28 4.16 6.66
C PHE A 39 12.58 5.55 7.20
N ALA A 40 12.99 6.45 6.30
CA ALA A 40 13.22 7.85 6.60
C ALA A 40 12.28 8.76 5.81
N PRO A 41 11.85 9.90 6.36
CA PRO A 41 11.06 10.87 5.62
C PRO A 41 11.90 11.46 4.46
N LEU A 42 11.29 11.57 3.28
CA LEU A 42 11.90 12.32 2.18
C LEU A 42 11.70 13.82 2.42
N PRO A 43 12.75 14.63 2.25
CA PRO A 43 12.63 16.10 2.25
C PRO A 43 11.82 16.58 1.03
N ASP A 44 11.35 17.82 1.07
CA ASP A 44 10.46 18.40 0.06
C ASP A 44 11.02 18.38 -1.36
N ASP A 45 12.31 18.61 -1.51
CA ASP A 45 13.02 18.52 -2.79
C ASP A 45 13.10 17.07 -3.30
N GLY A 46 13.38 16.11 -2.42
CA GLY A 46 13.33 14.69 -2.73
C GLY A 46 11.93 14.23 -3.16
N ILE A 47 10.89 14.74 -2.49
CA ILE A 47 9.49 14.48 -2.89
C ILE A 47 9.23 15.07 -4.28
N ALA A 48 9.67 16.31 -4.54
CA ALA A 48 9.43 16.96 -5.82
C ALA A 48 10.10 16.24 -7.00
N VAL A 49 11.29 15.68 -6.78
CA VAL A 49 12.01 14.89 -7.78
C VAL A 49 11.34 13.52 -8.02
N LYS A 50 10.98 12.82 -6.94
CA LYS A 50 10.45 11.45 -7.03
C LYS A 50 8.97 11.40 -7.44
N TYR A 51 8.22 12.44 -7.07
CA TYR A 51 6.78 12.58 -7.32
C TYR A 51 6.51 13.90 -8.07
N PRO A 52 6.89 14.02 -9.34
CA PRO A 52 6.73 15.25 -10.13
C PRO A 52 5.23 15.49 -10.43
N SER A 53 4.53 16.07 -9.49
CA SER A 53 3.09 16.38 -9.58
C SER A 53 2.82 17.75 -8.97
N PRO A 54 1.91 18.55 -9.56
CA PRO A 54 1.45 19.80 -8.94
C PRO A 54 0.86 19.62 -7.54
N ARG A 55 0.36 18.41 -7.25
CA ARG A 55 -0.20 18.03 -5.95
C ARG A 55 0.72 17.04 -5.26
N LYS A 56 1.76 17.56 -4.60
CA LYS A 56 2.70 16.76 -3.82
C LYS A 56 1.99 15.88 -2.78
N PRO A 57 2.54 14.69 -2.44
CA PRO A 57 2.17 13.99 -1.21
C PRO A 57 2.39 14.88 0.02
N LEU A 58 1.57 14.67 1.05
CA LEU A 58 1.75 15.29 2.37
C LEU A 58 3.04 14.81 3.05
N ALA A 59 3.33 13.51 2.91
CA ALA A 59 4.53 12.89 3.43
C ALA A 59 4.90 11.66 2.58
N VAL A 60 6.19 11.39 2.48
CA VAL A 60 6.75 10.18 1.89
C VAL A 60 7.85 9.66 2.79
N PHE A 61 7.80 8.38 3.10
CA PHE A 61 8.82 7.64 3.84
C PHE A 61 9.43 6.60 2.92
N SER A 62 10.75 6.57 2.81
CA SER A 62 11.46 5.70 1.89
C SER A 62 12.41 4.79 2.65
N ASN A 63 12.58 3.55 2.19
CA ASN A 63 13.59 2.66 2.73
C ASN A 63 15.00 3.14 2.30
N PRO A 64 16.11 2.65 2.92
CA PRO A 64 17.46 3.13 2.60
C PRO A 64 17.87 2.95 1.14
N SER A 65 17.32 1.97 0.43
CA SER A 65 17.60 1.76 -0.99
C SER A 65 16.82 2.70 -1.92
N GLY A 66 15.84 3.43 -1.39
CA GLY A 66 14.95 4.29 -2.17
C GLY A 66 13.97 3.53 -3.09
N ARG A 67 13.87 2.20 -2.98
CA ARG A 67 13.03 1.36 -3.86
C ARG A 67 11.63 1.12 -3.30
N VAL A 68 11.47 1.27 -2.00
CA VAL A 68 10.20 1.01 -1.28
C VAL A 68 9.76 2.27 -0.56
N ASP A 69 8.52 2.67 -0.81
CA ASP A 69 7.95 3.89 -0.25
C ASP A 69 6.62 3.64 0.44
N PHE A 70 6.39 4.40 1.49
CA PHE A 70 5.07 4.66 2.05
C PHE A 70 4.77 6.15 1.92
N SER A 71 3.66 6.49 1.29
CA SER A 71 3.27 7.88 1.07
C SER A 71 1.85 8.16 1.52
N VAL A 72 1.62 9.40 1.94
CA VAL A 72 0.30 9.94 2.28
C VAL A 72 0.04 11.17 1.42
N ALA A 73 -1.11 11.19 0.75
CA ALA A 73 -1.53 12.33 -0.04
C ALA A 73 -2.94 12.77 0.34
N LEU A 74 -3.21 14.08 0.18
CA LEU A 74 -4.54 14.66 0.33
C LEU A 74 -5.02 15.17 -1.03
N ARG A 75 -6.31 14.96 -1.28
CA ARG A 75 -6.99 15.43 -2.49
C ARG A 75 -8.34 16.03 -2.10
N PRO A 76 -8.76 17.13 -2.70
CA PRO A 76 -10.13 17.61 -2.50
C PRO A 76 -11.11 16.58 -3.08
N THR A 77 -12.24 16.41 -2.42
CA THR A 77 -13.34 15.56 -2.88
C THR A 77 -14.68 16.18 -2.54
N THR A 78 -15.68 15.88 -3.36
CA THR A 78 -17.08 16.18 -3.11
C THR A 78 -17.87 14.95 -2.68
N PHE A 79 -17.23 13.77 -2.66
CA PHE A 79 -17.84 12.53 -2.21
C PHE A 79 -17.79 12.41 -0.69
N GLU A 80 -18.69 11.60 -0.14
CA GLU A 80 -18.80 11.32 1.27
C GLU A 80 -18.47 9.86 1.60
N SER A 81 -18.24 9.55 2.87
CA SER A 81 -17.81 8.21 3.29
C SER A 81 -18.88 7.13 3.08
N PHE A 82 -20.16 7.48 3.05
CA PHE A 82 -21.23 6.52 2.76
C PHE A 82 -21.27 6.09 1.28
N ASP A 83 -20.57 6.77 0.39
CA ASP A 83 -20.50 6.43 -1.03
C ASP A 83 -19.50 5.31 -1.34
N TYR A 84 -18.80 4.75 -0.34
CA TYR A 84 -17.70 3.78 -0.57
C TYR A 84 -18.10 2.59 -1.42
N GLY A 85 -19.35 2.10 -1.32
CA GLY A 85 -19.84 1.00 -2.17
C GLY A 85 -19.84 1.31 -3.67
N VAL A 86 -20.01 2.58 -4.05
CA VAL A 86 -19.92 3.05 -5.43
C VAL A 86 -18.49 3.47 -5.76
N LEU A 87 -17.85 4.18 -4.83
CA LEU A 87 -16.52 4.74 -5.04
C LEU A 87 -15.45 3.69 -5.24
N ILE A 88 -15.54 2.53 -4.59
CA ILE A 88 -14.58 1.44 -4.75
C ILE A 88 -14.48 1.00 -6.22
N LYS A 89 -15.61 0.96 -6.95
CA LYS A 89 -15.64 0.62 -8.38
C LYS A 89 -15.02 1.71 -9.24
N ILE A 90 -15.26 2.98 -8.88
CA ILE A 90 -14.69 4.15 -9.58
C ILE A 90 -13.17 4.17 -9.41
N TYR A 91 -12.68 4.01 -8.17
CA TYR A 91 -11.24 3.99 -7.89
C TYR A 91 -10.54 2.77 -8.50
N LYS A 92 -11.19 1.59 -8.51
CA LYS A 92 -10.68 0.43 -9.24
C LYS A 92 -10.44 0.75 -10.72
N SER A 93 -11.45 1.29 -11.38
CA SER A 93 -11.36 1.70 -12.78
C SER A 93 -10.30 2.78 -13.01
N SER A 94 -10.13 3.70 -12.05
CA SER A 94 -9.09 4.72 -12.10
C SER A 94 -7.69 4.12 -11.98
N ILE A 95 -7.49 3.17 -11.05
CA ILE A 95 -6.23 2.44 -10.90
C ILE A 95 -5.89 1.69 -12.21
N GLN A 96 -6.86 1.00 -12.81
CA GLN A 96 -6.65 0.26 -14.06
C GLN A 96 -6.17 1.16 -15.22
N ARG A 97 -6.61 2.42 -15.26
CA ARG A 97 -6.22 3.38 -16.31
C ARG A 97 -4.83 3.99 -16.11
N LEU A 98 -4.25 3.90 -14.91
CA LEU A 98 -2.93 4.46 -14.60
C LEU A 98 -1.77 3.60 -15.12
N TYR A 99 -2.03 2.33 -15.43
CA TYR A 99 -1.00 1.35 -15.75
C TYR A 99 -1.32 0.58 -17.03
N SER A 100 -0.30 0.00 -17.65
CA SER A 100 -0.48 -0.87 -18.82
C SER A 100 -1.24 -2.16 -18.46
N LYS A 101 -1.04 -2.66 -17.23
CA LYS A 101 -1.76 -3.81 -16.67
C LYS A 101 -1.85 -3.69 -15.15
N VAL A 102 -2.95 -4.16 -14.58
CA VAL A 102 -3.15 -4.28 -13.13
C VAL A 102 -3.70 -5.66 -12.81
N ASP A 103 -2.98 -6.38 -11.95
CA ASP A 103 -3.41 -7.67 -11.40
C ASP A 103 -3.82 -7.44 -9.94
N PHE A 104 -5.13 -7.34 -9.68
CA PHE A 104 -5.66 -7.15 -8.33
C PHE A 104 -5.50 -8.44 -7.51
N ILE A 105 -4.95 -8.29 -6.30
CA ILE A 105 -4.80 -9.36 -5.29
C ILE A 105 -5.97 -9.28 -4.31
N LYS A 106 -6.30 -8.07 -3.87
CA LYS A 106 -7.40 -7.82 -2.94
C LYS A 106 -8.08 -6.49 -3.23
N GLU A 107 -9.40 -6.47 -3.04
CA GLU A 107 -10.25 -5.30 -3.10
C GLU A 107 -11.28 -5.43 -1.97
N ASP A 108 -11.39 -4.43 -1.09
CA ASP A 108 -12.22 -4.53 0.10
C ASP A 108 -12.61 -3.13 0.62
N ILE A 109 -13.73 -3.09 1.36
CA ILE A 109 -14.04 -1.99 2.29
C ILE A 109 -13.80 -2.55 3.68
N ARG A 110 -12.81 -2.00 4.38
CA ARG A 110 -12.40 -2.53 5.69
C ARG A 110 -12.40 -1.46 6.76
N THR A 111 -12.73 -1.85 7.97
CA THR A 111 -12.70 -0.95 9.15
C THR A 111 -11.35 -1.08 9.86
N VAL A 112 -10.65 0.05 10.02
CA VAL A 112 -9.37 0.16 10.73
C VAL A 112 -9.50 1.26 11.77
N ASN A 113 -9.23 0.94 13.04
CA ASN A 113 -9.30 1.89 14.16
C ASN A 113 -10.63 2.67 14.21
N GLY A 114 -11.75 1.97 13.92
CA GLY A 114 -13.11 2.55 13.97
C GLY A 114 -13.50 3.40 12.76
N ARG A 115 -12.73 3.39 11.69
CA ARG A 115 -13.01 4.11 10.44
C ARG A 115 -12.98 3.16 9.25
N ASP A 116 -13.90 3.36 8.32
CA ASP A 116 -13.92 2.59 7.07
C ASP A 116 -12.98 3.18 6.03
N TYR A 117 -12.41 2.28 5.23
CA TYR A 117 -11.49 2.57 4.14
C TYR A 117 -11.80 1.71 2.92
N MET A 118 -11.66 2.27 1.74
CA MET A 118 -11.54 1.50 0.51
C MET A 118 -10.09 1.03 0.37
N TYR A 119 -9.88 -0.27 0.22
CA TYR A 119 -8.56 -0.90 0.17
C TYR A 119 -8.35 -1.65 -1.13
N PHE A 120 -7.18 -1.47 -1.72
CA PHE A 120 -6.73 -2.21 -2.90
C PHE A 120 -5.32 -2.72 -2.69
N GLU A 121 -5.10 -3.95 -3.11
CA GLU A 121 -3.79 -4.59 -3.16
C GLU A 121 -3.61 -5.19 -4.55
N PHE A 122 -2.51 -4.86 -5.23
CA PHE A 122 -2.33 -5.25 -6.63
C PHE A 122 -0.87 -5.20 -7.08
N ILE A 123 -0.60 -5.89 -8.20
CA ILE A 123 0.60 -5.71 -8.99
C ILE A 123 0.27 -4.81 -10.18
N SER A 124 0.98 -3.70 -10.30
CA SER A 124 0.93 -2.83 -11.48
C SER A 124 2.07 -3.15 -12.44
N THR A 125 1.82 -3.05 -13.74
CA THR A 125 2.82 -3.16 -14.79
C THR A 125 2.80 -1.90 -15.65
N VAL A 126 3.95 -1.28 -15.86
CA VAL A 126 4.17 -0.21 -16.83
C VAL A 126 5.07 -0.72 -17.92
N THR A 127 4.58 -0.69 -19.15
CA THR A 127 5.33 -1.07 -20.36
C THR A 127 5.61 0.18 -21.16
N ASP A 128 6.83 0.30 -21.69
CA ASP A 128 7.16 1.38 -22.60
C ASP A 128 6.42 1.17 -23.92
N ALA A 129 5.48 2.07 -24.22
CA ALA A 129 4.64 1.98 -25.43
C ALA A 129 5.36 2.47 -26.71
N ARG A 130 6.61 2.93 -26.64
CA ARG A 130 7.35 3.38 -27.82
C ARG A 130 7.65 2.21 -28.74
N ARG A 131 7.39 2.40 -30.04
CA ARG A 131 7.65 1.37 -31.05
C ARG A 131 9.13 1.01 -31.07
N GLY A 132 9.44 -0.30 -30.93
CA GLY A 132 10.81 -0.82 -30.93
C GLY A 132 11.54 -0.69 -29.58
N SER A 133 10.85 -0.29 -28.50
CA SER A 133 11.44 -0.29 -27.16
C SER A 133 11.86 -1.69 -26.74
N GLN A 134 13.09 -1.81 -26.24
CA GLN A 134 13.67 -3.04 -25.66
C GLN A 134 13.62 -3.01 -24.11
N LEU A 135 12.97 -1.99 -23.52
CA LEU A 135 12.92 -1.85 -22.06
C LEU A 135 11.98 -2.90 -21.46
N ALA A 136 12.49 -3.60 -20.45
CA ALA A 136 11.68 -4.54 -19.69
C ALA A 136 10.54 -3.82 -18.97
N PRO A 137 9.33 -4.43 -18.88
CA PRO A 137 8.24 -3.85 -18.11
C PRO A 137 8.61 -3.65 -16.65
N ILE A 138 8.26 -2.49 -16.09
CA ILE A 138 8.42 -2.21 -14.67
C ILE A 138 7.19 -2.75 -13.94
N LYS A 139 7.41 -3.66 -12.98
CA LYS A 139 6.35 -4.22 -12.15
C LYS A 139 6.51 -3.77 -10.71
N LYS A 140 5.42 -3.33 -10.08
CA LYS A 140 5.40 -2.91 -8.67
C LYS A 140 4.26 -3.58 -7.92
N TYR A 141 4.55 -4.07 -6.73
CA TYR A 141 3.56 -4.42 -5.72
C TYR A 141 3.08 -3.14 -5.04
N GLN A 142 1.78 -2.97 -4.89
CA GLN A 142 1.18 -1.79 -4.28
C GLN A 142 0.02 -2.16 -3.38
N THR A 143 -0.08 -1.45 -2.24
CA THR A 143 -1.33 -1.34 -1.50
C THR A 143 -1.75 0.11 -1.48
N VAL A 144 -3.03 0.36 -1.73
CA VAL A 144 -3.62 1.71 -1.68
C VAL A 144 -4.84 1.68 -0.81
N GLN A 145 -4.91 2.60 0.15
CA GLN A 145 -6.05 2.75 1.05
C GLN A 145 -6.56 4.18 0.99
N TYR A 146 -7.88 4.33 0.85
CA TYR A 146 -8.54 5.62 0.72
C TYR A 146 -9.50 5.83 1.88
N ALA A 147 -9.49 7.06 2.45
CA ALA A 147 -10.48 7.51 3.42
C ALA A 147 -10.96 8.91 3.08
N ILE A 148 -12.25 9.17 3.31
CA ILE A 148 -12.83 10.51 3.18
C ILE A 148 -13.08 11.08 4.57
N GLN A 149 -12.65 12.34 4.77
CA GLN A 149 -12.94 13.11 5.97
C GLN A 149 -13.23 14.57 5.57
N GLY A 150 -14.47 14.99 5.80
CA GLY A 150 -14.95 16.26 5.27
C GLY A 150 -14.80 16.33 3.75
N SER A 151 -14.30 17.44 3.22
CA SER A 151 -14.06 17.63 1.79
C SER A 151 -12.69 17.11 1.31
N GLN A 152 -12.06 16.20 2.06
CA GLN A 152 -10.74 15.67 1.74
C GLN A 152 -10.73 14.15 1.62
N LEU A 153 -10.07 13.68 0.55
CA LEU A 153 -9.72 12.29 0.33
C LEU A 153 -8.27 12.09 0.76
N PHE A 154 -8.07 11.24 1.76
CA PHE A 154 -6.76 10.75 2.16
C PHE A 154 -6.40 9.53 1.34
N VAL A 155 -5.20 9.53 0.79
CA VAL A 155 -4.67 8.42 -0.01
C VAL A 155 -3.39 7.94 0.63
N PHE A 156 -3.40 6.70 1.12
CA PHE A 156 -2.24 6.02 1.70
C PHE A 156 -1.75 5.00 0.69
N THR A 157 -0.48 5.09 0.30
CA THR A 157 0.08 4.20 -0.71
C THR A 157 1.38 3.59 -0.22
N PHE A 158 1.49 2.26 -0.27
CA PHE A 158 2.74 1.54 -0.07
C PHE A 158 3.15 0.93 -1.41
N VAL A 159 4.40 1.11 -1.81
CA VAL A 159 4.93 0.65 -3.10
C VAL A 159 6.25 -0.09 -2.88
N ALA A 160 6.38 -1.26 -3.49
CA ALA A 160 7.63 -2.04 -3.51
C ALA A 160 7.85 -2.65 -4.90
N PRO A 161 9.06 -3.12 -5.24
CA PRO A 161 9.26 -3.96 -6.41
C PRO A 161 8.39 -5.22 -6.34
N ALA A 162 7.83 -5.65 -7.48
CA ALA A 162 6.92 -6.81 -7.49
C ALA A 162 7.61 -8.11 -7.09
N GLU A 163 8.89 -8.25 -7.42
CA GLU A 163 9.73 -9.40 -7.03
C GLU A 163 9.97 -9.52 -5.52
N GLU A 164 9.78 -8.41 -4.79
CA GLU A 164 9.91 -8.33 -3.34
C GLU A 164 8.55 -8.40 -2.62
N GLN A 165 7.45 -8.70 -3.33
CA GLN A 165 6.09 -8.74 -2.76
C GLN A 165 6.02 -9.56 -1.48
N ALA A 166 6.50 -10.81 -1.50
CA ALA A 166 6.39 -11.72 -0.35
C ALA A 166 7.10 -11.16 0.90
N GLN A 167 8.18 -10.41 0.72
CA GLN A 167 8.92 -9.75 1.79
C GLN A 167 8.14 -8.55 2.36
N TRP A 168 7.54 -7.73 1.47
CA TRP A 168 6.96 -6.44 1.88
C TRP A 168 5.47 -6.47 2.18
N GLN A 169 4.74 -7.49 1.71
CA GLN A 169 3.30 -7.62 1.91
C GLN A 169 2.89 -7.56 3.40
N PRO A 170 3.55 -8.28 4.34
CA PRO A 170 3.20 -8.16 5.76
C PRO A 170 3.42 -6.75 6.32
N THR A 171 4.48 -6.06 5.86
CA THR A 171 4.77 -4.68 6.27
C THR A 171 3.75 -3.71 5.70
N ALA A 172 3.41 -3.83 4.42
CA ALA A 172 2.40 -3.00 3.77
C ALA A 172 1.04 -3.12 4.48
N GLN A 173 0.60 -4.34 4.80
CA GLN A 173 -0.64 -4.58 5.53
C GLN A 173 -0.59 -3.96 6.93
N ALA A 174 0.51 -4.16 7.68
CA ALA A 174 0.68 -3.59 9.01
C ALA A 174 0.66 -2.04 9.00
N VAL A 175 1.28 -1.41 8.00
CA VAL A 175 1.26 0.05 7.82
C VAL A 175 -0.17 0.54 7.61
N MET A 176 -0.94 -0.12 6.75
CA MET A 176 -2.33 0.24 6.49
C MET A 176 -3.23 0.05 7.71
N ASP A 177 -2.95 -0.96 8.55
CA ASP A 177 -3.69 -1.24 9.79
C ASP A 177 -3.31 -0.27 10.93
N ALA A 178 -2.15 0.40 10.83
CA ALA A 178 -1.67 1.34 11.83
C ALA A 178 -2.11 2.80 11.61
N ILE A 179 -2.97 3.06 10.60
CA ILE A 179 -3.47 4.41 10.33
C ILE A 179 -4.52 4.79 11.36
N VAL A 180 -4.34 5.95 12.01
CA VAL A 180 -5.28 6.54 12.95
C VAL A 180 -5.61 7.96 12.48
N MET A 181 -6.89 8.23 12.24
CA MET A 181 -7.43 9.54 11.87
C MET A 181 -8.40 10.01 12.97
N LYS A 182 -8.15 11.19 13.54
CA LYS A 182 -9.00 11.83 14.57
C LYS A 182 -9.88 12.89 13.94
#